data_bc3f5e43a349e758384a5e833a5e56a2
#
_entry.id   bc3f5e43a349e758384a5e833a5e56a2
#
_cell.length_a   1.000
_cell.length_b   1.000
_cell.length_c   1.000
_cell.angle_alpha   90.00
_cell.angle_beta   90.00
_cell.angle_gamma   90.00
#
_symmetry.space_group_name_H-M   'P 1'
#
loop_
_entity.id
_entity.type
_entity.pdbx_description
1 polymer ?
#
loop_
_entity_poly.entity_id
_entity_poly.type
_entity_poly.pdbx_seq_one_letter_code
_entity_poly.pdbx_strand_id
1 'polypeptide(L)'
;MTTDWNKVLEYLSPKLPPFCPEEPSINQKVFLRTNSLEGLFGGAAGGGKSSALLMSALQYVDIPNYSAILFRRTFADLSLPGALMDRFKSWINLYDDVHWNNNSFVATFPSGARVSFGYLNNVGDYLRYKGSEFQFIGMDEVTEIRESDYRYMFSRLRRPSSGPLAQVPLRMRCASNPAPNWVRQRFIVEGPTTGRIFVPSKLTDNPGIDAASYRQALSALDPVERRRLEEGDWWSTTLGSLFDRTSIVILDSNEIPEISGSARAVRFWDLAATEPSSGNPDPDWSVGTLMLFDKGISYVMDVKRFRYRGEKVEQMIAQTAYEDGHGVPIRMEQEPGSSGKALADQYARYVLPGYDFHAIRATGDKVTRARPFAAAAANGNVRVVRAPWLTEWLDEFSSFPEATEHDDQVDSAVGAFTHLTGLGLSQRRAISIVV
;
A
#
# COMPACT_ATOMS: atom_id res chain seq x y z
N MET A 1 47.14 -6.33 18.91
CA MET A 1 46.69 -6.78 17.60
C MET A 1 46.18 -5.54 16.86
N THR A 2 46.88 -5.08 15.85
CA THR A 2 46.43 -3.96 15.02
C THR A 2 45.34 -4.48 14.08
N THR A 3 44.15 -3.90 14.14
CA THR A 3 43.03 -4.24 13.24
C THR A 3 43.45 -3.89 11.81
N ASP A 4 43.50 -4.86 10.94
CA ASP A 4 43.73 -4.65 9.51
C ASP A 4 42.44 -4.07 8.87
N TRP A 5 42.41 -2.74 8.83
CA TRP A 5 41.27 -1.99 8.32
C TRP A 5 40.98 -2.29 6.84
N ASN A 6 41.99 -2.67 6.05
CA ASN A 6 41.77 -3.03 4.65
C ASN A 6 40.94 -4.30 4.54
N LYS A 7 41.22 -5.33 5.34
CA LYS A 7 40.40 -6.55 5.42
C LYS A 7 38.99 -6.29 5.95
N VAL A 8 38.86 -5.38 6.93
CA VAL A 8 37.56 -4.98 7.44
C VAL A 8 36.75 -4.27 6.36
N LEU A 9 37.35 -3.35 5.62
CA LEU A 9 36.72 -2.64 4.50
C LEU A 9 36.34 -3.60 3.36
N GLU A 10 37.25 -4.54 3.01
CA GLU A 10 36.94 -5.58 2.02
C GLU A 10 35.76 -6.47 2.46
N TYR A 11 35.76 -6.90 3.72
CA TYR A 11 34.62 -7.65 4.28
C TYR A 11 33.34 -6.83 4.35
N LEU A 12 33.47 -5.51 4.56
CA LEU A 12 32.34 -4.58 4.62
C LEU A 12 31.87 -4.11 3.24
N SER A 13 32.61 -4.30 2.17
CA SER A 13 32.23 -3.90 0.81
C SER A 13 31.23 -4.88 0.19
N PRO A 14 30.23 -4.40 -0.58
CA PRO A 14 29.36 -5.30 -1.33
C PRO A 14 30.15 -6.00 -2.44
N LYS A 15 29.72 -7.20 -2.84
CA LYS A 15 30.14 -7.74 -4.12
C LYS A 15 29.66 -6.78 -5.21
N LEU A 16 30.60 -6.19 -5.95
CA LEU A 16 30.26 -5.30 -7.06
C LEU A 16 29.68 -6.10 -8.23
N PRO A 17 28.68 -5.56 -8.94
CA PRO A 17 28.09 -6.23 -10.08
C PRO A 17 29.08 -6.25 -11.26
N PRO A 18 29.45 -7.41 -11.80
CA PRO A 18 30.12 -7.47 -13.10
C PRO A 18 29.16 -6.96 -14.19
N PHE A 19 29.69 -6.51 -15.31
CA PHE A 19 28.88 -5.99 -16.42
C PHE A 19 28.02 -4.76 -16.08
N CYS A 20 28.47 -3.95 -15.10
CA CYS A 20 27.84 -2.68 -14.75
C CYS A 20 28.82 -1.54 -15.01
N PRO A 21 28.51 -0.57 -15.89
CA PRO A 21 29.38 0.55 -16.20
C PRO A 21 29.32 1.67 -15.16
N GLU A 22 28.32 1.65 -14.28
CA GLU A 22 28.10 2.70 -13.26
C GLU A 22 28.74 2.30 -11.92
N GLU A 23 29.40 3.24 -11.25
CA GLU A 23 29.85 3.02 -9.89
C GLU A 23 28.70 3.26 -8.90
N PRO A 24 28.43 2.31 -7.96
CA PRO A 24 27.35 2.47 -7.01
C PRO A 24 27.60 3.62 -6.03
N SER A 25 26.58 4.45 -5.80
CA SER A 25 26.57 5.45 -4.71
C SER A 25 26.62 4.77 -3.33
N ILE A 26 26.82 5.55 -2.27
CA ILE A 26 26.90 5.03 -0.90
C ILE A 26 25.62 4.24 -0.54
N ASN A 27 24.43 4.82 -0.82
CA ASN A 27 23.16 4.16 -0.50
C ASN A 27 22.93 2.91 -1.38
N GLN A 28 23.36 2.93 -2.64
CA GLN A 28 23.35 1.75 -3.49
C GLN A 28 24.31 0.67 -2.95
N LYS A 29 25.51 1.03 -2.47
CA LYS A 29 26.43 0.07 -1.82
C LYS A 29 25.79 -0.58 -0.57
N VAL A 30 25.07 0.18 0.24
CA VAL A 30 24.30 -0.36 1.38
C VAL A 30 23.26 -1.36 0.91
N PHE A 31 22.48 -1.02 -0.12
CA PHE A 31 21.44 -1.89 -0.68
C PHE A 31 22.00 -3.18 -1.28
N LEU A 32 23.13 -3.09 -2.00
CA LEU A 32 23.84 -4.22 -2.60
C LEU A 32 24.40 -5.19 -1.55
N ARG A 33 24.87 -4.64 -0.42
CA ARG A 33 25.51 -5.41 0.64
C ARG A 33 24.51 -6.23 1.47
N THR A 34 23.29 -5.73 1.64
CA THR A 34 22.33 -6.39 2.54
C THR A 34 21.93 -7.79 2.08
N ASN A 35 21.97 -8.76 3.01
CA ASN A 35 21.57 -10.15 2.77
C ASN A 35 20.15 -10.45 3.25
N SER A 36 19.40 -9.48 3.74
CA SER A 36 17.98 -9.66 4.05
C SER A 36 17.22 -10.22 2.85
N LEU A 37 16.29 -11.10 3.13
CA LEU A 37 15.45 -11.70 2.07
C LEU A 37 14.70 -10.62 1.28
N GLU A 38 14.18 -9.61 1.96
CA GLU A 38 13.42 -8.50 1.38
C GLU A 38 14.15 -7.16 1.58
N GLY A 39 14.15 -6.33 0.55
CA GLY A 39 14.71 -4.98 0.65
C GLY A 39 14.04 -4.01 -0.32
N LEU A 40 13.75 -2.80 0.16
CA LEU A 40 13.22 -1.68 -0.62
C LEU A 40 14.28 -0.58 -0.71
N PHE A 41 14.63 -0.17 -1.93
CA PHE A 41 15.33 1.08 -2.20
C PHE A 41 14.28 2.11 -2.62
N GLY A 42 13.88 2.95 -1.70
CA GLY A 42 12.70 3.79 -1.89
C GLY A 42 12.93 5.25 -1.53
N GLY A 43 12.25 6.13 -2.23
CA GLY A 43 12.35 7.56 -1.94
C GLY A 43 12.25 8.44 -3.17
N ALA A 44 13.02 9.53 -3.20
CA ALA A 44 12.95 10.57 -4.21
C ALA A 44 13.11 10.05 -5.64
N ALA A 45 12.43 10.68 -6.58
CA ALA A 45 12.66 10.44 -8.00
C ALA A 45 14.09 10.87 -8.38
N GLY A 46 14.66 10.20 -9.38
CA GLY A 46 16.04 10.48 -9.77
C GLY A 46 17.13 9.96 -8.81
N GLY A 47 16.78 9.37 -7.67
CA GLY A 47 17.75 8.89 -6.66
C GLY A 47 18.49 7.58 -7.03
N GLY A 48 18.50 7.17 -8.29
CA GLY A 48 19.26 5.99 -8.76
C GLY A 48 18.64 4.63 -8.39
N LYS A 49 17.33 4.58 -8.10
CA LYS A 49 16.61 3.37 -7.64
C LYS A 49 16.65 2.23 -8.65
N SER A 50 16.28 2.49 -9.89
CA SER A 50 16.27 1.48 -10.95
C SER A 50 17.69 0.98 -11.28
N SER A 51 18.72 1.87 -11.24
CA SER A 51 20.13 1.43 -11.35
C SER A 51 20.52 0.50 -10.19
N ALA A 52 20.14 0.82 -8.94
CA ALA A 52 20.41 -0.07 -7.79
C ALA A 52 19.78 -1.46 -7.94
N LEU A 53 18.56 -1.50 -8.51
CA LEU A 53 17.87 -2.76 -8.78
C LEU A 53 18.57 -3.59 -9.85
N LEU A 54 19.00 -2.95 -10.95
CA LEU A 54 19.79 -3.59 -12.00
C LEU A 54 21.14 -4.08 -11.47
N MET A 55 21.87 -3.25 -10.73
CA MET A 55 23.12 -3.64 -10.07
C MET A 55 22.92 -4.87 -9.19
N SER A 56 21.85 -4.91 -8.40
CA SER A 56 21.53 -6.05 -7.53
C SER A 56 21.27 -7.34 -8.33
N ALA A 57 20.60 -7.24 -9.47
CA ALA A 57 20.35 -8.38 -10.36
C ALA A 57 21.64 -8.91 -10.99
N LEU A 58 22.59 -8.02 -11.27
CA LEU A 58 23.88 -8.36 -11.91
C LEU A 58 24.93 -8.89 -10.94
N GLN A 59 24.75 -8.78 -9.61
CA GLN A 59 25.82 -9.12 -8.64
C GLN A 59 26.37 -10.55 -8.75
N TYR A 60 25.56 -11.50 -9.24
CA TYR A 60 25.92 -12.91 -9.26
C TYR A 60 25.86 -13.53 -10.66
N VAL A 61 25.88 -12.72 -11.72
CA VAL A 61 25.86 -13.23 -13.11
C VAL A 61 27.14 -13.92 -13.52
N ASP A 62 28.20 -13.87 -12.70
CA ASP A 62 29.41 -14.68 -12.85
C ASP A 62 29.24 -16.12 -12.30
N ILE A 63 28.18 -16.41 -11.58
CA ILE A 63 27.90 -17.74 -11.03
C ILE A 63 27.11 -18.58 -12.05
N PRO A 64 27.58 -19.80 -12.39
CA PRO A 64 26.89 -20.66 -13.35
C PRO A 64 25.44 -20.94 -12.97
N ASN A 65 24.54 -20.84 -13.97
CA ASN A 65 23.10 -21.07 -13.83
C ASN A 65 22.35 -20.09 -12.89
N TYR A 66 22.97 -19.01 -12.47
CA TYR A 66 22.26 -17.95 -11.75
C TYR A 66 21.10 -17.42 -12.60
N SER A 67 19.94 -17.22 -11.98
CA SER A 67 18.75 -16.73 -12.65
C SER A 67 18.13 -15.58 -11.86
N ALA A 68 18.01 -14.43 -12.52
CA ALA A 68 17.36 -13.24 -12.01
C ALA A 68 16.17 -12.86 -12.90
N ILE A 69 15.13 -12.28 -12.30
CA ILE A 69 14.02 -11.67 -13.03
C ILE A 69 13.68 -10.30 -12.47
N LEU A 70 13.35 -9.39 -13.36
CA LEU A 70 12.98 -8.00 -13.06
C LEU A 70 11.59 -7.71 -13.58
N PHE A 71 10.75 -7.09 -12.74
CA PHE A 71 9.37 -6.80 -13.04
C PHE A 71 9.07 -5.30 -13.03
N ARG A 72 8.12 -4.92 -13.88
CA ARG A 72 7.29 -3.72 -13.79
C ARG A 72 5.82 -4.08 -13.95
N ARG A 73 4.93 -3.11 -13.74
CA ARG A 73 3.50 -3.34 -13.91
C ARG A 73 3.16 -3.72 -15.34
N THR A 74 3.61 -2.95 -16.33
CA THR A 74 3.33 -3.24 -17.74
C THR A 74 4.60 -3.45 -18.54
N PHE A 75 4.47 -4.13 -19.70
CA PHE A 75 5.59 -4.28 -20.63
C PHE A 75 6.01 -2.93 -21.26
N ALA A 76 5.05 -2.05 -21.50
CA ALA A 76 5.34 -0.71 -22.01
C ALA A 76 6.26 0.06 -21.07
N ASP A 77 6.00 0.02 -19.76
CA ASP A 77 6.81 0.71 -18.75
C ASP A 77 8.24 0.16 -18.65
N LEU A 78 8.45 -1.12 -18.99
CA LEU A 78 9.78 -1.70 -19.05
C LEU A 78 10.62 -1.18 -20.21
N SER A 79 9.99 -0.85 -21.35
CA SER A 79 10.65 -0.62 -22.64
C SER A 79 10.74 0.86 -23.04
N LEU A 80 10.13 1.77 -22.29
CA LEU A 80 10.24 3.20 -22.56
C LEU A 80 11.69 3.69 -22.49
N PRO A 81 12.07 4.76 -23.23
CA PRO A 81 13.40 5.35 -23.18
C PRO A 81 13.81 5.69 -21.73
N GLY A 82 14.99 5.21 -21.31
CA GLY A 82 15.51 5.38 -19.95
C GLY A 82 14.84 4.50 -18.89
N ALA A 83 13.85 3.68 -19.26
CA ALA A 83 13.23 2.71 -18.34
C ALA A 83 14.18 1.52 -18.03
N LEU A 84 13.72 0.65 -17.14
CA LEU A 84 14.54 -0.41 -16.55
C LEU A 84 15.22 -1.30 -17.61
N MET A 85 14.48 -1.80 -18.58
CA MET A 85 15.00 -2.70 -19.63
C MET A 85 15.88 -1.95 -20.64
N ASP A 86 15.51 -0.72 -21.00
CA ASP A 86 16.28 0.11 -21.91
C ASP A 86 17.67 0.45 -21.31
N ARG A 87 17.71 0.85 -20.05
CA ARG A 87 18.96 1.08 -19.32
C ARG A 87 19.79 -0.19 -19.19
N PHE A 88 19.17 -1.31 -18.86
CA PHE A 88 19.87 -2.60 -18.82
C PHE A 88 20.54 -2.94 -20.14
N LYS A 89 19.80 -2.79 -21.24
CA LYS A 89 20.35 -3.02 -22.60
C LYS A 89 21.53 -2.09 -22.91
N SER A 90 21.45 -0.82 -22.53
CA SER A 90 22.58 0.11 -22.72
C SER A 90 23.83 -0.33 -21.95
N TRP A 91 23.67 -0.95 -20.78
CA TRP A 91 24.81 -1.47 -20.01
C TRP A 91 25.43 -2.70 -20.65
N ILE A 92 24.60 -3.71 -20.97
CA ILE A 92 25.12 -4.97 -21.51
C ILE A 92 25.66 -4.86 -22.93
N ASN A 93 25.20 -3.90 -23.72
CA ASN A 93 25.72 -3.63 -25.06
C ASN A 93 27.19 -3.18 -25.09
N LEU A 94 27.76 -2.86 -23.94
CA LEU A 94 29.19 -2.57 -23.78
C LEU A 94 30.07 -3.81 -23.72
N TYR A 95 29.46 -5.02 -23.71
CA TYR A 95 30.13 -6.31 -23.53
C TYR A 95 29.72 -7.29 -24.64
N ASP A 96 30.67 -7.65 -25.50
CA ASP A 96 30.42 -8.49 -26.70
C ASP A 96 30.04 -9.93 -26.34
N ASP A 97 30.37 -10.37 -25.14
CA ASP A 97 30.13 -11.73 -24.64
C ASP A 97 28.78 -11.92 -23.93
N VAL A 98 27.95 -10.87 -23.83
CA VAL A 98 26.60 -10.94 -23.30
C VAL A 98 25.56 -11.00 -24.42
N HIS A 99 24.78 -12.07 -24.46
CA HIS A 99 23.80 -12.28 -25.50
C HIS A 99 22.39 -11.87 -25.08
N TRP A 100 21.78 -10.91 -25.80
CA TRP A 100 20.40 -10.46 -25.57
C TRP A 100 19.43 -11.10 -26.57
N ASN A 101 18.34 -11.71 -26.04
CA ASN A 101 17.26 -12.26 -26.87
C ASN A 101 16.04 -11.31 -26.81
N ASN A 102 15.71 -10.65 -27.91
CA ASN A 102 14.61 -9.72 -28.03
C ASN A 102 13.20 -10.35 -27.91
N ASN A 103 13.07 -11.66 -28.21
CA ASN A 103 11.77 -12.34 -28.18
C ASN A 103 11.39 -12.80 -26.77
N SER A 104 12.37 -13.24 -25.99
CA SER A 104 12.16 -13.74 -24.63
C SER A 104 12.50 -12.70 -23.55
N PHE A 105 13.09 -11.56 -23.91
CA PHE A 105 13.57 -10.52 -23.01
C PHE A 105 14.54 -11.05 -21.95
N VAL A 106 15.51 -11.84 -22.39
CA VAL A 106 16.51 -12.51 -21.55
C VAL A 106 17.91 -12.17 -22.03
N ALA A 107 18.75 -11.72 -21.10
CA ALA A 107 20.20 -11.68 -21.30
C ALA A 107 20.85 -12.97 -20.78
N THR A 108 21.74 -13.54 -21.55
CA THR A 108 22.57 -14.69 -21.17
C THR A 108 24.03 -14.25 -21.08
N PHE A 109 24.66 -14.54 -19.96
CA PHE A 109 26.04 -14.19 -19.65
C PHE A 109 27.01 -15.35 -19.94
N PRO A 110 28.32 -15.11 -20.04
CA PRO A 110 29.32 -16.16 -20.33
C PRO A 110 29.30 -17.34 -19.37
N SER A 111 28.93 -17.11 -18.12
CA SER A 111 28.74 -18.14 -17.09
C SER A 111 27.51 -19.05 -17.32
N GLY A 112 26.64 -18.72 -18.26
CA GLY A 112 25.33 -19.33 -18.43
C GLY A 112 24.25 -18.72 -17.50
N ALA A 113 24.59 -17.73 -16.69
CA ALA A 113 23.61 -16.97 -15.90
C ALA A 113 22.63 -16.21 -16.79
N ARG A 114 21.41 -15.99 -16.31
CA ARG A 114 20.35 -15.30 -17.05
C ARG A 114 19.71 -14.18 -16.24
N VAL A 115 19.47 -13.06 -16.90
CA VAL A 115 18.65 -11.97 -16.36
C VAL A 115 17.47 -11.78 -17.30
N SER A 116 16.26 -11.94 -16.78
CA SER A 116 14.99 -11.91 -17.51
C SER A 116 14.17 -10.68 -17.12
N PHE A 117 13.28 -10.24 -18.01
CA PHE A 117 12.33 -9.18 -17.75
C PHE A 117 10.90 -9.67 -17.89
N GLY A 118 10.04 -9.27 -16.98
CA GLY A 118 8.63 -9.64 -16.95
C GLY A 118 7.71 -8.51 -16.48
N TYR A 119 6.42 -8.75 -16.54
CA TYR A 119 5.42 -7.78 -16.08
C TYR A 119 4.26 -8.45 -15.34
N LEU A 120 3.56 -7.69 -14.49
CA LEU A 120 2.48 -8.14 -13.61
C LEU A 120 1.31 -7.13 -13.67
N ASN A 121 0.60 -7.09 -14.81
CA ASN A 121 -0.45 -6.12 -15.06
C ASN A 121 -1.83 -6.64 -14.64
N ASN A 122 -2.18 -7.83 -15.14
CA ASN A 122 -3.49 -8.42 -14.90
C ASN A 122 -3.45 -9.39 -13.72
N VAL A 123 -4.63 -9.60 -13.15
CA VAL A 123 -4.83 -10.64 -12.14
C VAL A 123 -4.42 -12.00 -12.70
N GLY A 124 -3.58 -12.71 -11.95
CA GLY A 124 -3.11 -14.02 -12.38
C GLY A 124 -1.89 -14.00 -13.32
N ASP A 125 -1.37 -12.83 -13.70
CA ASP A 125 -0.13 -12.76 -14.52
C ASP A 125 1.06 -13.49 -13.86
N TYR A 126 1.09 -13.53 -12.52
CA TYR A 126 2.08 -14.29 -11.76
C TYR A 126 2.08 -15.79 -12.10
N LEU A 127 0.97 -16.35 -12.60
CA LEU A 127 0.87 -17.76 -12.98
C LEU A 127 1.75 -18.11 -14.19
N ARG A 128 2.11 -17.14 -15.04
CA ARG A 128 3.08 -17.34 -16.15
C ARG A 128 4.43 -17.80 -15.65
N TYR A 129 4.79 -17.49 -14.42
CA TYR A 129 6.07 -17.83 -13.79
C TYR A 129 5.98 -19.11 -12.95
N LYS A 130 4.83 -19.83 -13.01
CA LYS A 130 4.67 -21.14 -12.38
C LYS A 130 5.67 -22.13 -12.95
N GLY A 131 6.47 -22.75 -12.07
CA GLY A 131 7.53 -23.68 -12.49
C GLY A 131 8.90 -23.04 -12.68
N SER A 132 9.02 -21.71 -12.75
CA SER A 132 10.31 -21.03 -12.81
C SER A 132 10.99 -20.96 -11.45
N GLU A 133 12.32 -20.85 -11.45
CA GLU A 133 13.14 -20.70 -10.24
C GLU A 133 14.13 -19.56 -10.44
N PHE A 134 14.22 -18.68 -9.42
CA PHE A 134 15.10 -17.53 -9.45
C PHE A 134 15.84 -17.42 -8.11
N GLN A 135 17.07 -16.91 -8.14
CA GLN A 135 17.82 -16.54 -6.95
C GLN A 135 17.60 -15.07 -6.60
N PHE A 136 17.19 -14.30 -7.61
CA PHE A 136 16.90 -12.88 -7.47
C PHE A 136 15.58 -12.53 -8.17
N ILE A 137 14.72 -11.78 -7.46
CA ILE A 137 13.52 -11.18 -8.03
C ILE A 137 13.56 -9.68 -7.71
N GLY A 138 13.53 -8.85 -8.75
CA GLY A 138 13.47 -7.41 -8.66
C GLY A 138 12.11 -6.87 -9.07
N MET A 139 11.56 -5.91 -8.33
CA MET A 139 10.32 -5.21 -8.69
C MET A 139 10.55 -3.71 -8.70
N ASP A 140 10.54 -3.13 -9.89
CA ASP A 140 10.64 -1.68 -10.09
C ASP A 140 9.25 -1.05 -10.06
N GLU A 141 9.13 0.12 -9.45
CA GLU A 141 7.87 0.79 -9.12
C GLU A 141 6.89 -0.17 -8.42
N VAL A 142 7.38 -0.81 -7.36
CA VAL A 142 6.63 -1.88 -6.65
C VAL A 142 5.31 -1.37 -6.04
N THR A 143 5.17 -0.08 -5.82
CA THR A 143 3.92 0.55 -5.37
C THR A 143 2.77 0.42 -6.37
N GLU A 144 3.06 0.12 -7.63
CA GLU A 144 2.08 -0.14 -8.68
C GLU A 144 1.72 -1.63 -8.81
N ILE A 145 2.46 -2.53 -8.14
CA ILE A 145 2.27 -3.99 -8.18
C ILE A 145 1.37 -4.41 -7.02
N ARG A 146 0.42 -5.29 -7.29
CA ARG A 146 -0.47 -5.84 -6.25
C ARG A 146 0.31 -6.66 -5.22
N GLU A 147 -0.05 -6.53 -3.96
CA GLU A 147 0.58 -7.29 -2.88
C GLU A 147 0.44 -8.80 -3.07
N SER A 148 -0.67 -9.27 -3.61
CA SER A 148 -0.91 -10.69 -3.92
C SER A 148 0.11 -11.25 -4.91
N ASP A 149 0.43 -10.50 -5.96
CA ASP A 149 1.42 -10.89 -6.97
C ASP A 149 2.83 -10.88 -6.38
N TYR A 150 3.15 -9.82 -5.60
CA TYR A 150 4.40 -9.73 -4.85
C TYR A 150 4.60 -10.94 -3.93
N ARG A 151 3.61 -11.27 -3.11
CA ARG A 151 3.66 -12.40 -2.17
C ARG A 151 3.80 -13.74 -2.87
N TYR A 152 3.10 -13.95 -3.99
CA TYR A 152 3.21 -15.19 -4.76
C TYR A 152 4.63 -15.44 -5.28
N MET A 153 5.33 -14.38 -5.71
CA MET A 153 6.66 -14.50 -6.29
C MET A 153 7.72 -15.04 -5.32
N PHE A 154 7.52 -14.96 -3.99
CA PHE A 154 8.40 -15.65 -3.03
C PHE A 154 8.47 -17.15 -3.26
N SER A 155 7.39 -17.78 -3.71
CA SER A 155 7.37 -19.21 -4.03
C SER A 155 8.29 -19.57 -5.20
N ARG A 156 8.79 -18.57 -5.94
CA ARG A 156 9.73 -18.73 -7.04
C ARG A 156 11.19 -18.52 -6.65
N LEU A 157 11.45 -17.99 -5.45
CA LEU A 157 12.82 -17.88 -4.92
C LEU A 157 13.32 -19.23 -4.44
N ARG A 158 14.26 -19.80 -5.19
CA ARG A 158 14.82 -21.13 -4.94
C ARG A 158 16.30 -21.20 -5.33
N ARG A 159 17.03 -22.08 -4.67
CA ARG A 159 18.43 -22.43 -5.02
C ARG A 159 18.69 -23.89 -4.66
N PRO A 160 19.65 -24.56 -5.31
CA PRO A 160 20.06 -25.92 -4.94
C PRO A 160 20.73 -25.92 -3.56
N SER A 161 20.81 -27.10 -2.93
CA SER A 161 21.44 -27.28 -1.64
C SER A 161 22.97 -27.37 -1.69
N SER A 162 23.55 -27.54 -2.89
CA SER A 162 24.99 -27.71 -3.09
C SER A 162 25.49 -26.99 -4.36
N GLY A 163 26.80 -26.87 -4.49
CA GLY A 163 27.46 -26.19 -5.60
C GLY A 163 27.55 -24.67 -5.44
N PRO A 164 28.15 -23.96 -6.45
CA PRO A 164 28.37 -22.52 -6.38
C PRO A 164 27.09 -21.73 -6.19
N LEU A 165 26.00 -22.15 -6.83
CA LEU A 165 24.70 -21.48 -6.76
C LEU A 165 24.06 -21.56 -5.37
N ALA A 166 24.40 -22.58 -4.56
CA ALA A 166 23.94 -22.70 -3.18
C ALA A 166 24.44 -21.57 -2.26
N GLN A 167 25.52 -20.89 -2.66
CA GLN A 167 26.10 -19.78 -1.90
C GLN A 167 25.46 -18.42 -2.25
N VAL A 168 24.69 -18.36 -3.34
CA VAL A 168 24.02 -17.13 -3.75
C VAL A 168 22.84 -16.84 -2.80
N PRO A 169 22.75 -15.64 -2.20
CA PRO A 169 21.62 -15.32 -1.35
C PRO A 169 20.32 -15.20 -2.16
N LEU A 170 19.24 -15.77 -1.64
CA LEU A 170 17.90 -15.54 -2.18
C LEU A 170 17.43 -14.15 -1.80
N ARG A 171 17.03 -13.32 -2.78
CA ARG A 171 16.67 -11.94 -2.53
C ARG A 171 15.46 -11.48 -3.35
N MET A 172 14.51 -10.86 -2.65
CA MET A 172 13.48 -10.00 -3.22
C MET A 172 13.92 -8.55 -3.05
N ARG A 173 14.07 -7.83 -4.13
CA ARG A 173 14.49 -6.42 -4.13
C ARG A 173 13.45 -5.57 -4.83
N CYS A 174 13.12 -4.44 -4.20
CA CYS A 174 12.10 -3.51 -4.67
C CYS A 174 12.69 -2.13 -4.85
N ALA A 175 12.18 -1.39 -5.81
CA ALA A 175 12.44 0.02 -6.01
C ALA A 175 11.13 0.76 -6.24
N SER A 176 10.93 1.92 -5.61
CA SER A 176 9.75 2.77 -5.89
C SER A 176 9.87 4.16 -5.31
N ASN A 177 9.03 5.05 -5.82
CA ASN A 177 8.67 6.31 -5.17
C ASN A 177 7.68 6.04 -4.03
N PRO A 178 7.54 6.98 -3.06
CA PRO A 178 6.57 6.86 -1.99
C PRO A 178 5.12 6.79 -2.47
N ALA A 179 4.35 5.87 -1.89
CA ALA A 179 2.90 5.82 -2.05
C ALA A 179 2.24 5.31 -0.75
N PRO A 180 1.02 5.76 -0.43
CA PRO A 180 0.31 5.38 0.81
C PRO A 180 -0.39 4.02 0.65
N ASN A 181 0.37 2.95 0.40
CA ASN A 181 -0.18 1.62 0.15
C ASN A 181 0.58 0.53 0.93
N TRP A 182 0.31 -0.76 0.60
CA TRP A 182 0.88 -1.93 1.24
C TRP A 182 2.43 -1.92 1.32
N VAL A 183 3.12 -1.25 0.38
CA VAL A 183 4.60 -1.16 0.37
C VAL A 183 5.09 -0.35 1.56
N ARG A 184 4.43 0.81 1.86
CA ARG A 184 4.74 1.61 3.04
C ARG A 184 4.53 0.79 4.31
N GLN A 185 3.39 0.11 4.44
CA GLN A 185 3.11 -0.74 5.59
C GLN A 185 4.18 -1.80 5.77
N ARG A 186 4.51 -2.54 4.70
CA ARG A 186 5.41 -3.68 4.75
C ARG A 186 6.86 -3.31 5.07
N PHE A 187 7.40 -2.26 4.45
CA PHE A 187 8.83 -1.92 4.54
C PHE A 187 9.15 -0.80 5.53
N ILE A 188 8.27 0.18 5.67
CA ILE A 188 8.53 1.35 6.51
C ILE A 188 7.98 1.15 7.92
N VAL A 189 6.74 0.64 8.04
CA VAL A 189 6.09 0.44 9.34
C VAL A 189 6.54 -0.86 10.00
N GLU A 190 6.38 -1.99 9.31
CA GLU A 190 6.71 -3.33 9.84
C GLU A 190 8.18 -3.73 9.63
N GLY A 191 8.85 -3.15 8.63
CA GLY A 191 10.21 -3.53 8.24
C GLY A 191 11.19 -3.64 9.40
N PRO A 192 11.31 -2.64 10.29
CA PRO A 192 12.24 -2.66 11.42
C PRO A 192 12.09 -3.85 12.36
N THR A 193 10.87 -4.37 12.53
CA THR A 193 10.58 -5.49 13.44
C THR A 193 10.63 -6.86 12.76
N THR A 194 10.64 -6.89 11.43
CA THR A 194 10.52 -8.15 10.64
C THR A 194 11.79 -8.48 9.85
N GLY A 195 12.87 -7.71 10.01
CA GLY A 195 14.14 -7.92 9.32
C GLY A 195 14.11 -7.56 7.82
N ARG A 196 13.07 -6.85 7.37
CA ARG A 196 13.03 -6.24 6.05
C ARG A 196 13.83 -4.96 6.06
N ILE A 197 14.54 -4.67 4.97
CA ILE A 197 15.40 -3.49 4.90
C ILE A 197 14.76 -2.43 4.01
N PHE A 198 14.74 -1.23 4.52
CA PHE A 198 14.47 -0.01 3.78
C PHE A 198 15.74 0.83 3.66
N VAL A 199 16.15 1.14 2.44
CA VAL A 199 17.25 2.07 2.14
C VAL A 199 16.65 3.31 1.47
N PRO A 200 16.71 4.47 2.13
CA PRO A 200 16.16 5.69 1.56
C PRO A 200 17.02 6.19 0.40
N SER A 201 16.37 6.77 -0.61
CA SER A 201 17.06 7.46 -1.71
C SER A 201 16.60 8.91 -1.80
N LYS A 202 17.57 9.82 -1.97
CA LYS A 202 17.33 11.24 -2.21
C LYS A 202 17.81 11.63 -3.60
N LEU A 203 17.26 12.70 -4.14
CA LEU A 203 17.71 13.24 -5.42
C LEU A 203 19.22 13.57 -5.41
N THR A 204 19.73 14.06 -4.27
CA THR A 204 21.15 14.41 -4.08
C THR A 204 22.09 13.22 -4.03
N ASP A 205 21.58 12.00 -3.89
CA ASP A 205 22.38 10.78 -3.83
C ASP A 205 22.84 10.31 -5.22
N ASN A 206 22.28 10.89 -6.29
CA ASN A 206 22.59 10.53 -7.67
C ASN A 206 23.44 11.62 -8.34
N PRO A 207 24.75 11.43 -8.48
CA PRO A 207 25.63 12.43 -9.11
C PRO A 207 25.40 12.58 -10.64
N GLY A 208 24.67 11.65 -11.26
CA GLY A 208 24.39 11.66 -12.70
C GLY A 208 23.19 12.53 -13.12
N ILE A 209 22.53 13.21 -12.16
CA ILE A 209 21.36 14.07 -12.45
C ILE A 209 21.68 15.51 -12.07
N ASP A 210 21.34 16.44 -12.98
CA ASP A 210 21.26 17.85 -12.64
C ASP A 210 20.05 18.10 -11.72
N ALA A 211 20.33 18.10 -10.42
CA ALA A 211 19.31 18.26 -9.40
C ALA A 211 18.58 19.61 -9.47
N ALA A 212 19.22 20.66 -9.99
CA ALA A 212 18.62 21.99 -10.10
C ALA A 212 17.56 22.01 -11.21
N SER A 213 17.92 21.58 -12.41
CA SER A 213 16.98 21.45 -13.53
C SER A 213 15.83 20.48 -13.22
N TYR A 214 16.11 19.39 -12.51
CA TYR A 214 15.09 18.42 -12.15
C TYR A 214 14.09 19.01 -11.13
N ARG A 215 14.55 19.75 -10.10
CA ARG A 215 13.66 20.46 -9.17
C ARG A 215 12.80 21.50 -9.88
N GLN A 216 13.34 22.18 -10.86
CA GLN A 216 12.56 23.11 -11.68
C GLN A 216 11.44 22.39 -12.42
N ALA A 217 11.70 21.23 -13.01
CA ALA A 217 10.66 20.41 -13.64
C ALA A 217 9.59 19.95 -12.63
N LEU A 218 9.99 19.51 -11.43
CA LEU A 218 9.06 19.11 -10.37
C LEU A 218 8.25 20.28 -9.80
N SER A 219 8.66 21.53 -9.98
CA SER A 219 7.92 22.70 -9.48
C SER A 219 6.55 22.88 -10.14
N ALA A 220 6.30 22.24 -11.27
CA ALA A 220 5.01 22.23 -11.96
C ALA A 220 3.98 21.26 -11.31
N LEU A 221 4.44 20.35 -10.44
CA LEU A 221 3.57 19.41 -9.75
C LEU A 221 2.91 20.05 -8.52
N ASP A 222 1.84 19.42 -8.04
CA ASP A 222 1.26 19.80 -6.77
C ASP A 222 2.28 19.65 -5.62
N PRO A 223 2.16 20.43 -4.54
CA PRO A 223 3.18 20.46 -3.48
C PRO A 223 3.43 19.12 -2.78
N VAL A 224 2.45 18.20 -2.77
CA VAL A 224 2.61 16.90 -2.11
C VAL A 224 3.30 15.91 -3.02
N GLU A 225 2.88 15.84 -4.28
CA GLU A 225 3.54 15.02 -5.28
C GLU A 225 5.00 15.47 -5.43
N ARG A 226 5.23 16.79 -5.47
CA ARG A 226 6.58 17.33 -5.46
C ARG A 226 7.37 16.87 -4.25
N ARG A 227 6.81 16.90 -3.03
CA ARG A 227 7.49 16.46 -1.80
C ARG A 227 7.79 14.96 -1.83
N ARG A 228 6.87 14.13 -2.31
CA ARG A 228 7.10 12.69 -2.52
C ARG A 228 8.26 12.44 -3.47
N LEU A 229 8.27 13.15 -4.61
CA LEU A 229 9.26 12.94 -5.66
C LEU A 229 10.60 13.63 -5.36
N GLU A 230 10.63 14.75 -4.67
CA GLU A 230 11.85 15.48 -4.35
C GLU A 230 12.51 15.02 -3.06
N GLU A 231 11.73 14.83 -1.99
CA GLU A 231 12.23 14.49 -0.66
C GLU A 231 12.17 12.98 -0.36
N GLY A 232 11.40 12.24 -1.15
CA GLY A 232 11.16 10.82 -0.90
C GLY A 232 10.31 10.55 0.35
N ASP A 233 9.39 11.48 0.65
CA ASP A 233 8.57 11.44 1.86
C ASP A 233 7.45 10.41 1.73
N TRP A 234 7.54 9.33 2.51
CA TRP A 234 6.56 8.24 2.59
C TRP A 234 5.31 8.59 3.41
N TRP A 235 5.33 9.74 4.09
CA TRP A 235 4.27 10.17 4.98
C TRP A 235 3.48 11.36 4.46
N SER A 236 3.96 11.99 3.37
CA SER A 236 3.21 13.09 2.76
C SER A 236 1.87 12.60 2.24
N THR A 237 0.82 13.24 2.73
CA THR A 237 -0.54 13.08 2.26
C THR A 237 -0.78 13.99 1.07
N THR A 238 -1.62 13.58 0.13
CA THR A 238 -1.97 14.38 -1.05
C THR A 238 -2.67 15.67 -0.61
N LEU A 239 -2.24 16.83 -1.10
CA LEU A 239 -3.01 18.09 -1.02
C LEU A 239 -4.26 17.89 -1.90
N GLY A 240 -5.34 17.56 -1.29
CA GLY A 240 -6.56 17.06 -1.93
C GLY A 240 -7.12 15.89 -1.13
N SER A 241 -6.26 15.20 -0.36
CA SER A 241 -6.75 14.32 0.70
C SER A 241 -7.65 15.13 1.63
N LEU A 242 -8.88 14.68 1.74
CA LEU A 242 -9.87 15.35 2.57
C LEU A 242 -9.48 15.25 4.06
N PHE A 243 -8.64 14.28 4.43
CA PHE A 243 -8.23 14.00 5.80
C PHE A 243 -6.71 14.09 5.95
N ASP A 244 -6.26 14.96 6.84
CA ASP A 244 -4.86 15.01 7.25
C ASP A 244 -4.63 14.01 8.39
N ARG A 245 -3.78 13.01 8.14
CA ARG A 245 -3.42 11.99 9.13
C ARG A 245 -2.87 12.59 10.42
N THR A 246 -2.16 13.72 10.34
CA THR A 246 -1.53 14.37 11.50
C THR A 246 -2.54 15.11 12.38
N SER A 247 -3.71 15.42 11.84
CA SER A 247 -4.79 16.08 12.58
C SER A 247 -5.68 15.10 13.36
N ILE A 248 -5.58 13.79 13.08
CA ILE A 248 -6.37 12.77 13.75
C ILE A 248 -5.75 12.44 15.11
N VAL A 249 -6.49 12.69 16.18
CA VAL A 249 -6.05 12.39 17.55
C VAL A 249 -6.21 10.89 17.83
N ILE A 250 -5.11 10.21 18.13
CA ILE A 250 -5.09 8.79 18.49
C ILE A 250 -5.04 8.66 20.00
N LEU A 251 -5.92 7.84 20.58
CA LEU A 251 -6.00 7.57 22.01
C LEU A 251 -5.62 6.11 22.31
N ASP A 252 -4.83 5.90 23.33
CA ASP A 252 -4.71 4.57 23.92
C ASP A 252 -5.96 4.25 24.75
N SER A 253 -6.27 2.96 24.96
CA SER A 253 -7.51 2.55 25.63
C SER A 253 -7.69 3.13 27.04
N ASN A 254 -6.58 3.43 27.73
CA ASN A 254 -6.56 4.05 29.06
C ASN A 254 -6.70 5.58 29.02
N GLU A 255 -6.64 6.20 27.83
CA GLU A 255 -6.79 7.65 27.64
C GLU A 255 -8.21 8.06 27.23
N ILE A 256 -9.10 7.08 27.05
CA ILE A 256 -10.52 7.35 26.75
C ILE A 256 -11.13 8.02 27.98
N PRO A 257 -11.68 9.24 27.86
CA PRO A 257 -12.25 9.92 29.00
C PRO A 257 -13.52 9.22 29.48
N GLU A 258 -13.92 9.51 30.71
CA GLU A 258 -15.20 9.03 31.23
C GLU A 258 -16.36 9.56 30.39
N ILE A 259 -17.12 8.62 29.86
CA ILE A 259 -18.21 8.88 28.92
C ILE A 259 -19.44 9.36 29.70
N SER A 260 -20.04 10.46 29.22
CA SER A 260 -21.21 11.02 29.90
C SER A 260 -22.48 10.19 29.70
N GLY A 261 -23.45 10.29 30.62
CA GLY A 261 -24.74 9.61 30.46
C GLY A 261 -25.59 10.11 29.27
N SER A 262 -25.17 11.20 28.59
CA SER A 262 -25.80 11.73 27.37
C SER A 262 -25.12 11.30 26.07
N ALA A 263 -24.07 10.51 26.17
CA ALA A 263 -23.37 10.00 25.00
C ALA A 263 -24.27 9.13 24.13
N ARG A 264 -24.03 9.21 22.83
CA ARG A 264 -24.72 8.38 21.82
C ARG A 264 -23.72 7.51 21.10
N ALA A 265 -24.09 6.29 20.79
CA ALA A 265 -23.27 5.38 20.00
C ALA A 265 -24.04 4.91 18.76
N VAL A 266 -23.31 4.41 17.77
CA VAL A 266 -23.88 3.72 16.60
C VAL A 266 -22.86 2.76 16.04
N ARG A 267 -23.30 1.57 15.60
CA ARG A 267 -22.57 0.71 14.65
C ARG A 267 -23.12 0.99 13.27
N PHE A 268 -22.32 1.54 12.37
CA PHE A 268 -22.72 1.85 11.00
C PHE A 268 -22.03 0.89 10.03
N TRP A 269 -22.82 0.24 9.18
CA TRP A 269 -22.32 -0.71 8.19
C TRP A 269 -22.39 -0.15 6.77
N ASP A 270 -21.29 -0.30 6.04
CA ASP A 270 -21.21 -0.26 4.58
C ASP A 270 -20.94 -1.69 4.10
N LEU A 271 -21.79 -2.23 3.22
CA LEU A 271 -21.78 -3.65 2.86
C LEU A 271 -21.48 -3.86 1.39
N ALA A 272 -20.44 -4.64 1.11
CA ALA A 272 -20.06 -5.03 -0.24
C ALA A 272 -20.47 -6.48 -0.60
N ALA A 273 -20.87 -7.33 0.31
CA ALA A 273 -21.34 -8.73 0.09
C ALA A 273 -20.58 -9.52 -0.99
N THR A 274 -19.29 -9.26 -1.15
CA THR A 274 -18.40 -9.85 -2.16
C THR A 274 -17.19 -10.51 -1.50
N GLU A 275 -16.69 -11.57 -2.14
CA GLU A 275 -15.45 -12.24 -1.70
C GLU A 275 -14.41 -12.29 -2.84
N PRO A 276 -13.12 -12.38 -2.54
CA PRO A 276 -12.10 -12.54 -3.55
C PRO A 276 -12.33 -13.77 -4.42
N SER A 277 -12.23 -13.56 -5.74
CA SER A 277 -12.39 -14.62 -6.74
C SER A 277 -11.34 -14.47 -7.84
N SER A 278 -11.19 -15.47 -8.71
CA SER A 278 -10.28 -15.38 -9.84
C SER A 278 -10.62 -14.25 -10.83
N GLY A 279 -11.88 -13.86 -10.91
CA GLY A 279 -12.34 -12.76 -11.77
C GLY A 279 -12.37 -11.39 -11.07
N ASN A 280 -12.40 -11.37 -9.74
CA ASN A 280 -12.32 -10.16 -8.92
C ASN A 280 -11.55 -10.48 -7.63
N PRO A 281 -10.21 -10.39 -7.63
CA PRO A 281 -9.39 -10.78 -6.48
C PRO A 281 -9.34 -9.74 -5.38
N ASP A 282 -9.71 -8.50 -5.68
CA ASP A 282 -9.70 -7.36 -4.75
C ASP A 282 -11.06 -6.64 -4.75
N PRO A 283 -12.16 -7.32 -4.31
CA PRO A 283 -13.48 -6.73 -4.21
C PRO A 283 -13.56 -5.75 -3.04
N ASP A 284 -14.59 -4.90 -3.03
CA ASP A 284 -14.89 -4.00 -1.93
C ASP A 284 -15.10 -4.74 -0.61
N TRP A 285 -14.89 -4.04 0.50
CA TRP A 285 -15.00 -4.57 1.85
C TRP A 285 -16.39 -4.33 2.44
N SER A 286 -16.86 -5.25 3.24
CA SER A 286 -17.90 -4.95 4.21
C SER A 286 -17.26 -4.37 5.45
N VAL A 287 -17.64 -3.15 5.81
CA VAL A 287 -17.06 -2.41 6.93
C VAL A 287 -18.12 -1.97 7.91
N GLY A 288 -17.88 -2.20 9.20
CA GLY A 288 -18.73 -1.73 10.30
C GLY A 288 -17.95 -0.89 11.29
N THR A 289 -18.25 0.41 11.36
CA THR A 289 -17.62 1.35 12.30
C THR A 289 -18.47 1.52 13.55
N LEU A 290 -17.92 1.25 14.74
CA LEU A 290 -18.50 1.66 16.01
C LEU A 290 -18.01 3.05 16.35
N MET A 291 -18.93 4.00 16.39
CA MET A 291 -18.64 5.38 16.77
C MET A 291 -19.45 5.80 17.98
N LEU A 292 -18.83 6.54 18.87
CA LEU A 292 -19.45 7.17 20.03
C LEU A 292 -19.32 8.68 19.88
N PHE A 293 -20.37 9.43 20.24
CA PHE A 293 -20.37 10.88 20.24
C PHE A 293 -20.73 11.40 21.64
N ASP A 294 -19.82 12.17 22.23
CA ASP A 294 -20.00 12.78 23.55
C ASP A 294 -19.43 14.19 23.58
N LYS A 295 -20.20 15.15 24.07
CA LYS A 295 -19.80 16.57 24.28
C LYS A 295 -19.11 17.20 23.05
N GLY A 296 -19.60 16.90 21.86
CA GLY A 296 -19.07 17.47 20.60
C GLY A 296 -17.87 16.73 20.01
N ILE A 297 -17.41 15.65 20.64
CA ILE A 297 -16.29 14.83 20.17
C ILE A 297 -16.82 13.47 19.71
N SER A 298 -16.34 13.04 18.53
CA SER A 298 -16.61 11.72 17.97
C SER A 298 -15.43 10.79 18.23
N TYR A 299 -15.70 9.60 18.76
CA TYR A 299 -14.72 8.57 19.05
C TYR A 299 -14.94 7.37 18.14
N VAL A 300 -13.98 7.03 17.29
CA VAL A 300 -13.98 5.76 16.55
C VAL A 300 -13.44 4.69 17.48
N MET A 301 -14.34 3.83 17.96
CA MET A 301 -14.06 2.86 19.03
C MET A 301 -13.61 1.51 18.47
N ASP A 302 -14.23 1.07 17.35
CA ASP A 302 -13.92 -0.22 16.71
C ASP A 302 -14.27 -0.19 15.23
N VAL A 303 -13.51 -0.93 14.43
CA VAL A 303 -13.77 -1.15 13.00
C VAL A 303 -13.69 -2.64 12.71
N LYS A 304 -14.78 -3.19 12.22
CA LYS A 304 -14.84 -4.55 11.66
C LYS A 304 -14.73 -4.44 10.14
N ARG A 305 -13.85 -5.24 9.53
CA ARG A 305 -13.58 -5.22 8.09
C ARG A 305 -13.39 -6.64 7.58
N PHE A 306 -14.18 -7.07 6.60
CA PHE A 306 -14.09 -8.41 6.04
C PHE A 306 -14.64 -8.49 4.61
N ARG A 307 -14.26 -9.56 3.90
CA ARG A 307 -14.70 -9.89 2.54
C ARG A 307 -15.29 -11.29 2.52
N TYR A 308 -16.59 -11.37 2.72
CA TYR A 308 -17.34 -12.62 2.72
C TYR A 308 -18.62 -12.48 1.87
N ARG A 309 -19.27 -13.60 1.58
CA ARG A 309 -20.54 -13.63 0.87
C ARG A 309 -21.70 -14.11 1.75
N GLY A 310 -22.90 -13.65 1.40
CA GLY A 310 -24.16 -14.20 1.86
C GLY A 310 -24.25 -14.44 3.35
N GLU A 311 -24.57 -15.65 3.76
CA GLU A 311 -24.78 -16.04 5.15
C GLU A 311 -23.62 -15.71 6.09
N LYS A 312 -22.39 -15.76 5.59
CA LYS A 312 -21.22 -15.44 6.43
C LYS A 312 -21.13 -13.95 6.79
N VAL A 313 -21.57 -13.06 5.88
CA VAL A 313 -21.69 -11.62 6.18
C VAL A 313 -22.77 -11.41 7.27
N GLU A 314 -23.91 -12.07 7.13
CA GLU A 314 -24.99 -12.01 8.12
C GLU A 314 -24.54 -12.51 9.49
N GLN A 315 -23.82 -13.62 9.55
CA GLN A 315 -23.25 -14.17 10.78
C GLN A 315 -22.27 -13.19 11.45
N MET A 316 -21.37 -12.56 10.67
CA MET A 316 -20.42 -11.59 11.19
C MET A 316 -21.13 -10.35 11.75
N ILE A 317 -22.17 -9.87 11.07
CA ILE A 317 -22.95 -8.71 11.53
C ILE A 317 -23.74 -9.05 12.81
N ALA A 318 -24.39 -10.22 12.86
CA ALA A 318 -25.11 -10.68 14.04
C ALA A 318 -24.16 -10.87 15.25
N GLN A 319 -22.97 -11.45 15.01
CA GLN A 319 -21.96 -11.60 16.05
C GLN A 319 -21.47 -10.24 16.57
N THR A 320 -21.21 -9.30 15.66
CA THR A 320 -20.80 -7.94 16.05
C THR A 320 -21.89 -7.21 16.85
N ALA A 321 -23.15 -7.38 16.43
CA ALA A 321 -24.28 -6.81 17.18
C ALA A 321 -24.38 -7.37 18.60
N TYR A 322 -24.13 -8.68 18.76
CA TYR A 322 -24.08 -9.31 20.07
C TYR A 322 -22.92 -8.79 20.94
N GLU A 323 -21.74 -8.59 20.36
CA GLU A 323 -20.57 -8.03 21.04
C GLU A 323 -20.80 -6.56 21.48
N ASP A 324 -21.42 -5.74 20.62
CA ASP A 324 -21.74 -4.34 20.90
C ASP A 324 -22.88 -4.20 21.93
N GLY A 325 -23.78 -5.18 22.02
CA GLY A 325 -24.93 -5.21 22.91
C GLY A 325 -26.17 -4.46 22.38
N HIS A 326 -27.31 -4.77 22.97
CA HIS A 326 -28.62 -4.22 22.54
C HIS A 326 -28.78 -2.69 22.70
N GLY A 327 -27.89 -2.05 23.48
CA GLY A 327 -27.92 -0.61 23.70
C GLY A 327 -27.29 0.21 22.55
N VAL A 328 -26.62 -0.45 21.61
CA VAL A 328 -25.98 0.21 20.46
C VAL A 328 -26.91 0.11 19.24
N PRO A 329 -27.45 1.24 18.74
CA PRO A 329 -28.18 1.28 17.49
C PRO A 329 -27.33 0.82 16.29
N ILE A 330 -27.92 0.06 15.38
CA ILE A 330 -27.26 -0.43 14.19
C ILE A 330 -27.84 0.28 12.97
N ARG A 331 -26.97 0.81 12.15
CA ARG A 331 -27.32 1.48 10.89
C ARG A 331 -26.59 0.83 9.75
N MET A 332 -27.18 0.85 8.56
CA MET A 332 -26.60 0.27 7.34
C MET A 332 -26.85 1.20 6.16
N GLU A 333 -25.87 1.42 5.31
CA GLU A 333 -26.10 2.13 4.06
C GLU A 333 -27.03 1.30 3.17
N GLN A 334 -28.09 1.93 2.65
CA GLN A 334 -29.07 1.30 1.80
C GLN A 334 -28.82 1.63 0.34
N GLU A 335 -28.50 0.64 -0.47
CA GLU A 335 -28.43 0.80 -1.92
C GLU A 335 -29.73 1.32 -2.53
N PRO A 336 -29.66 2.11 -3.61
CA PRO A 336 -30.86 2.53 -4.35
C PRO A 336 -31.61 1.35 -4.97
N GLY A 337 -32.94 1.44 -4.99
CA GLY A 337 -33.79 0.46 -5.67
C GLY A 337 -34.53 -0.54 -4.75
N SER A 338 -35.15 -1.54 -5.38
CA SER A 338 -35.95 -2.57 -4.67
C SER A 338 -35.09 -3.61 -3.95
N SER A 339 -33.91 -3.92 -4.49
CA SER A 339 -32.95 -4.84 -3.89
C SER A 339 -32.45 -4.35 -2.53
N GLY A 340 -32.07 -3.07 -2.42
CA GLY A 340 -31.63 -2.48 -1.16
C GLY A 340 -32.74 -2.45 -0.09
N LYS A 341 -34.00 -2.28 -0.49
CA LYS A 341 -35.12 -2.35 0.45
C LYS A 341 -35.36 -3.79 0.93
N ALA A 342 -35.29 -4.76 0.02
CA ALA A 342 -35.50 -6.18 0.37
C ALA A 342 -34.40 -6.67 1.31
N LEU A 343 -33.13 -6.25 1.07
CA LEU A 343 -31.98 -6.55 1.93
C LEU A 343 -32.18 -5.93 3.33
N ALA A 344 -32.60 -4.68 3.41
CA ALA A 344 -32.86 -4.01 4.69
C ALA A 344 -33.96 -4.73 5.49
N ASP A 345 -35.05 -5.17 4.83
CA ASP A 345 -36.14 -5.92 5.45
C ASP A 345 -35.68 -7.31 5.94
N GLN A 346 -34.81 -7.98 5.17
CA GLN A 346 -34.17 -9.25 5.56
C GLN A 346 -33.32 -9.08 6.82
N TYR A 347 -32.47 -8.07 6.88
CA TYR A 347 -31.64 -7.80 8.06
C TYR A 347 -32.48 -7.48 9.30
N ALA A 348 -33.50 -6.64 9.15
CA ALA A 348 -34.38 -6.30 10.27
C ALA A 348 -35.11 -7.51 10.85
N ARG A 349 -35.59 -8.41 10.01
CA ARG A 349 -36.41 -9.54 10.45
C ARG A 349 -35.65 -10.79 10.85
N TYR A 350 -34.54 -11.08 10.17
CA TYR A 350 -33.89 -12.39 10.29
C TYR A 350 -32.47 -12.34 10.85
N VAL A 351 -31.74 -11.26 10.60
CA VAL A 351 -30.33 -11.15 11.03
C VAL A 351 -30.22 -10.42 12.38
N LEU A 352 -30.99 -9.34 12.57
CA LEU A 352 -30.94 -8.45 13.72
C LEU A 352 -32.29 -8.31 14.46
N PRO A 353 -33.01 -9.43 14.70
CA PRO A 353 -34.28 -9.35 15.42
C PRO A 353 -34.06 -8.83 16.86
N GLY A 354 -34.82 -7.82 17.25
CA GLY A 354 -34.74 -7.23 18.58
C GLY A 354 -33.66 -6.14 18.78
N TYR A 355 -32.89 -5.83 17.74
CA TYR A 355 -31.98 -4.68 17.75
C TYR A 355 -32.62 -3.44 17.15
N ASP A 356 -32.18 -2.25 17.57
CA ASP A 356 -32.54 -0.98 16.91
C ASP A 356 -31.79 -0.86 15.58
N PHE A 357 -32.32 -1.52 14.55
CA PHE A 357 -31.74 -1.56 13.20
C PHE A 357 -32.55 -0.70 12.22
N HIS A 358 -31.85 0.16 11.46
CA HIS A 358 -32.42 0.91 10.35
C HIS A 358 -31.42 1.05 9.20
N ALA A 359 -31.91 0.85 7.97
CA ALA A 359 -31.16 1.14 6.76
C ALA A 359 -31.36 2.62 6.37
N ILE A 360 -30.28 3.29 6.03
CA ILE A 360 -30.23 4.73 5.73
C ILE A 360 -29.75 4.90 4.28
N ARG A 361 -30.52 5.66 3.48
CA ARG A 361 -30.09 5.99 2.12
C ARG A 361 -29.02 7.06 2.15
N ALA A 362 -27.91 6.79 1.47
CA ALA A 362 -26.94 7.83 1.18
C ALA A 362 -27.50 8.81 0.13
N THR A 363 -27.27 10.09 0.35
CA THR A 363 -27.64 11.17 -0.57
C THR A 363 -26.46 12.08 -0.84
N GLY A 364 -26.22 12.42 -2.11
CA GLY A 364 -25.09 13.26 -2.53
C GLY A 364 -23.84 12.46 -2.85
N ASP A 365 -22.82 13.15 -3.33
CA ASP A 365 -21.53 12.52 -3.63
C ASP A 365 -20.72 12.24 -2.35
N LYS A 366 -19.83 11.25 -2.40
CA LYS A 366 -19.02 10.78 -1.28
C LYS A 366 -18.15 11.87 -0.67
N VAL A 367 -17.51 12.70 -1.49
CA VAL A 367 -16.62 13.77 -1.02
C VAL A 367 -17.39 14.83 -0.24
N THR A 368 -18.55 15.24 -0.75
CA THR A 368 -19.42 16.23 -0.07
C THR A 368 -19.92 15.68 1.27
N ARG A 369 -20.27 14.39 1.36
CA ARG A 369 -20.67 13.74 2.61
C ARG A 369 -19.54 13.68 3.64
N ALA A 370 -18.30 13.46 3.17
CA ALA A 370 -17.13 13.32 4.05
C ALA A 370 -16.59 14.65 4.59
N ARG A 371 -16.85 15.79 3.94
CA ARG A 371 -16.35 17.12 4.37
C ARG A 371 -16.64 17.49 5.83
N PRO A 372 -17.85 17.28 6.38
CA PRO A 372 -18.11 17.60 7.79
C PRO A 372 -17.26 16.77 8.77
N PHE A 373 -17.03 15.48 8.44
CA PHE A 373 -16.18 14.61 9.25
C PHE A 373 -14.71 15.04 9.16
N ALA A 374 -14.24 15.39 7.97
CA ALA A 374 -12.89 15.91 7.77
C ALA A 374 -12.66 17.23 8.52
N ALA A 375 -13.63 18.15 8.48
CA ALA A 375 -13.57 19.39 9.25
C ALA A 375 -13.54 19.13 10.77
N ALA A 376 -14.33 18.18 11.26
CA ALA A 376 -14.29 17.78 12.67
C ALA A 376 -12.93 17.17 13.05
N ALA A 377 -12.36 16.32 12.20
CA ALA A 377 -11.03 15.75 12.40
C ALA A 377 -9.94 16.83 12.44
N ALA A 378 -9.95 17.76 11.50
CA ALA A 378 -8.99 18.86 11.43
C ALA A 378 -9.04 19.77 12.67
N ASN A 379 -10.21 19.87 13.33
CA ASN A 379 -10.39 20.63 14.56
C ASN A 379 -10.14 19.80 15.84
N GLY A 380 -9.63 18.56 15.75
CA GLY A 380 -9.37 17.66 16.88
C GLY A 380 -10.64 17.08 17.55
N ASN A 381 -11.80 17.22 16.89
CA ASN A 381 -13.08 16.72 17.38
C ASN A 381 -13.38 15.27 16.95
N VAL A 382 -12.43 14.61 16.27
CA VAL A 382 -12.45 13.18 15.98
C VAL A 382 -11.26 12.54 16.67
N ARG A 383 -11.52 11.51 17.45
CA ARG A 383 -10.53 10.72 18.16
C ARG A 383 -10.66 9.26 17.78
N VAL A 384 -9.55 8.57 17.61
CA VAL A 384 -9.53 7.18 17.15
C VAL A 384 -8.79 6.33 18.15
N VAL A 385 -9.39 5.23 18.59
CA VAL A 385 -8.77 4.33 19.56
C VAL A 385 -7.70 3.48 18.88
N ARG A 386 -6.53 3.37 19.53
CA ARG A 386 -5.44 2.51 19.05
C ARG A 386 -5.83 1.04 19.07
N ALA A 387 -5.83 0.41 17.90
CA ALA A 387 -6.20 -0.98 17.71
C ALA A 387 -5.49 -1.56 16.48
N PRO A 388 -5.49 -2.88 16.25
CA PRO A 388 -4.82 -3.50 15.09
C PRO A 388 -5.26 -2.97 13.72
N TRP A 389 -6.50 -2.52 13.58
CA TRP A 389 -7.07 -1.97 12.34
C TRP A 389 -6.66 -0.51 12.05
N LEU A 390 -6.09 0.20 13.03
CA LEU A 390 -5.84 1.65 12.96
C LEU A 390 -4.98 2.08 11.76
N THR A 391 -3.94 1.33 11.45
CA THR A 391 -3.00 1.72 10.37
C THR A 391 -3.69 1.68 9.01
N GLU A 392 -4.42 0.62 8.70
CA GLU A 392 -5.16 0.47 7.44
C GLU A 392 -6.27 1.53 7.33
N TRP A 393 -6.93 1.85 8.44
CA TRP A 393 -7.93 2.90 8.53
C TRP A 393 -7.33 4.27 8.19
N LEU A 394 -6.23 4.64 8.84
CA LEU A 394 -5.54 5.90 8.58
C LEU A 394 -5.00 6.00 7.14
N ASP A 395 -4.57 4.90 6.55
CA ASP A 395 -4.06 4.85 5.19
C ASP A 395 -5.17 5.13 4.17
N GLU A 396 -6.35 4.51 4.34
CA GLU A 396 -7.52 4.75 3.51
C GLU A 396 -8.00 6.20 3.63
N PHE A 397 -8.14 6.73 4.85
CA PHE A 397 -8.55 8.12 5.09
C PHE A 397 -7.56 9.13 4.50
N SER A 398 -6.26 8.92 4.70
CA SER A 398 -5.25 9.83 4.17
C SER A 398 -5.08 9.79 2.65
N SER A 399 -5.67 8.80 1.99
CA SER A 399 -5.65 8.64 0.53
C SER A 399 -6.94 9.12 -0.13
N PHE A 400 -8.04 9.25 0.61
CA PHE A 400 -9.34 9.66 0.10
C PHE A 400 -9.36 11.17 -0.27
N PRO A 401 -9.94 11.58 -1.40
CA PRO A 401 -10.68 10.76 -2.37
C PRO A 401 -9.86 10.25 -3.57
N GLU A 402 -8.61 10.65 -3.75
CA GLU A 402 -7.92 10.58 -5.05
C GLU A 402 -7.12 9.28 -5.30
N ALA A 403 -6.67 8.60 -4.24
CA ALA A 403 -5.73 7.50 -4.36
C ALA A 403 -6.19 6.21 -3.65
N THR A 404 -7.49 6.07 -3.40
CA THR A 404 -8.03 4.87 -2.76
C THR A 404 -8.47 3.85 -3.79
N GLU A 405 -7.97 2.62 -3.68
CA GLU A 405 -8.57 1.46 -4.36
C GLU A 405 -9.90 1.08 -3.70
N HIS A 406 -10.07 1.38 -2.40
CA HIS A 406 -11.24 1.15 -1.57
C HIS A 406 -11.50 2.35 -0.65
N ASP A 407 -12.76 2.73 -0.48
CA ASP A 407 -13.22 3.82 0.39
C ASP A 407 -14.28 3.38 1.41
N ASP A 408 -14.41 2.08 1.61
CA ASP A 408 -15.45 1.44 2.44
C ASP A 408 -15.36 1.84 3.92
N GLN A 409 -14.15 2.04 4.46
CA GLN A 409 -13.96 2.50 5.83
C GLN A 409 -14.33 3.98 5.99
N VAL A 410 -14.06 4.78 4.95
CA VAL A 410 -14.48 6.19 4.92
C VAL A 410 -15.99 6.28 4.90
N ASP A 411 -16.67 5.55 4.00
CA ASP A 411 -18.14 5.56 3.88
C ASP A 411 -18.81 5.10 5.20
N SER A 412 -18.33 4.03 5.79
CA SER A 412 -18.83 3.55 7.08
C SER A 412 -18.66 4.57 8.22
N ALA A 413 -17.49 5.17 8.36
CA ALA A 413 -17.23 6.15 9.44
C ALA A 413 -17.97 7.47 9.21
N VAL A 414 -18.04 7.95 7.96
CA VAL A 414 -18.81 9.15 7.58
C VAL A 414 -20.31 8.93 7.83
N GLY A 415 -20.81 7.75 7.52
CA GLY A 415 -22.19 7.35 7.82
C GLY A 415 -22.49 7.39 9.31
N ALA A 416 -21.61 6.83 10.14
CA ALA A 416 -21.70 6.86 11.60
C ALA A 416 -21.69 8.30 12.14
N PHE A 417 -20.74 9.12 11.69
CA PHE A 417 -20.62 10.52 12.07
C PHE A 417 -21.85 11.33 11.71
N THR A 418 -22.33 11.21 10.48
CA THR A 418 -23.52 11.91 9.98
C THR A 418 -24.76 11.53 10.79
N HIS A 419 -24.92 10.24 11.11
CA HIS A 419 -26.03 9.77 11.93
C HIS A 419 -26.02 10.36 13.35
N LEU A 420 -24.85 10.39 13.99
CA LEU A 420 -24.70 10.85 15.36
C LEU A 420 -24.78 12.38 15.50
N THR A 421 -24.24 13.13 14.54
CA THR A 421 -24.13 14.59 14.62
C THR A 421 -25.24 15.31 13.88
N GLY A 422 -25.88 14.68 12.90
CA GLY A 422 -26.83 15.32 11.97
C GLY A 422 -26.14 16.24 10.95
N LEU A 423 -24.82 16.37 10.97
CA LEU A 423 -24.04 17.17 10.03
C LEU A 423 -23.87 16.41 8.71
N GLY A 424 -24.06 17.10 7.60
CA GLY A 424 -24.00 16.49 6.25
C GLY A 424 -25.35 16.06 5.67
N LEU A 425 -26.43 16.11 6.45
CA LEU A 425 -27.79 15.99 5.92
C LEU A 425 -28.16 17.32 5.27
N SER A 426 -28.48 17.31 3.98
CA SER A 426 -28.98 18.51 3.29
C SER A 426 -30.26 18.97 4.02
N GLN A 427 -30.18 20.10 4.72
CA GLN A 427 -31.34 20.71 5.37
C GLN A 427 -32.30 21.22 4.27
N ARG A 428 -33.24 20.39 3.85
CA ARG A 428 -34.55 20.89 3.41
C ARG A 428 -35.43 21.10 4.64
N ARG A 429 -35.09 22.05 5.50
CA ARG A 429 -36.09 22.69 6.35
C ARG A 429 -36.71 23.79 5.51
N ALA A 430 -37.89 23.53 4.98
CA ALA A 430 -38.79 24.58 4.55
C ALA A 430 -39.03 25.52 5.76
N ILE A 431 -38.50 26.73 5.68
CA ILE A 431 -38.92 27.81 6.57
C ILE A 431 -40.35 28.16 6.13
N SER A 432 -41.36 27.66 6.83
CA SER A 432 -42.71 28.17 6.71
C SER A 432 -42.73 29.52 7.38
N ILE A 433 -42.59 30.60 6.61
CA ILE A 433 -42.94 31.94 7.05
C ILE A 433 -44.46 31.98 7.08
N VAL A 434 -45.05 31.93 8.27
CA VAL A 434 -46.46 32.31 8.47
C VAL A 434 -46.45 33.82 8.52
N VAL A 435 -47.11 34.45 7.55
CA VAL A 435 -47.46 35.86 7.52
C VAL A 435 -48.78 36.05 8.26
#